data_069eb886b4ba7b7b9d6f386df975fb37
#
_entry.id   069eb886b4ba7b7b9d6f386df975fb37
#
_cell.length_a   1.000
_cell.length_b   1.000
_cell.length_c   1.000
_cell.angle_alpha   90.00
_cell.angle_beta   90.00
_cell.angle_gamma   90.00
#
_symmetry.space_group_name_H-M   'P 1'
#
loop_
_entity.id
_entity.type
_entity.pdbx_description
1 polymer ?
#
loop_
_entity_poly.entity_id
_entity_poly.type
_entity_poly.pdbx_seq_one_letter_code
_entity_poly.pdbx_strand_id
1 'polypeptide(L)'
;MSQKEAGKRILSGVQPSGKLHLGNYFGAVKQHIELQNSGECFYFIADYHSLTTVHDAKTLSQNTLDVALDYLALGLDPAKAVFFRQSDVPEVNELAWILSTVTNMGLLERAVSYKEKVDKGIDASVGLFYYPILMAADILIYRSSLVPVGKDQVQHIEMTQDIAGKFNRCFGEIFPIPGFRLDKESKVPGVDGQKMSKSYGNTIEIFAEGKPLEKRVMGIVTDSTPVESPKDPTKCNVFALYSLFASEAEKTALEQKYRSGGMGYGEAKKALLAKVNEHFSAAREKRKELASRPGEVEDILKAGARRAREEARATIRLVRRAVGMKDEPTL
;
A
#
# COMPACT_ATOMS: atom_id res chain seq x y z
N MET A 1 -3.24 16.50 -13.84
CA MET A 1 -3.59 16.53 -12.40
C MET A 1 -5.01 17.06 -12.28
N SER A 2 -5.94 16.30 -11.75
CA SER A 2 -7.33 16.74 -11.70
C SER A 2 -7.54 17.70 -10.54
N GLN A 3 -8.07 18.90 -10.82
CA GLN A 3 -8.53 19.90 -9.82
C GLN A 3 -9.56 19.33 -8.79
N LYS A 4 -10.03 18.09 -8.99
CA LYS A 4 -11.05 17.44 -8.16
C LYS A 4 -10.59 17.02 -6.75
N GLU A 5 -9.30 17.04 -6.44
CA GLU A 5 -8.78 16.53 -5.17
C GLU A 5 -8.20 17.61 -4.25
N ALA A 6 -8.08 18.85 -4.74
CA ALA A 6 -7.63 19.98 -3.94
C ALA A 6 -8.56 20.18 -2.73
N GLY A 7 -8.00 20.25 -1.52
CA GLY A 7 -8.74 20.39 -0.27
C GLY A 7 -9.28 19.10 0.34
N LYS A 8 -9.02 17.93 -0.26
CA LYS A 8 -9.37 16.63 0.33
C LYS A 8 -8.32 16.17 1.33
N ARG A 9 -8.79 15.52 2.39
CA ARG A 9 -7.93 14.76 3.29
C ARG A 9 -7.85 13.32 2.82
N ILE A 10 -6.64 12.88 2.49
CA ILE A 10 -6.35 11.60 1.86
C ILE A 10 -5.64 10.71 2.89
N LEU A 11 -6.12 9.48 3.05
CA LEU A 11 -5.47 8.51 3.93
C LEU A 11 -5.10 7.24 3.14
N SER A 12 -3.93 6.69 3.40
CA SER A 12 -3.60 5.32 3.01
C SER A 12 -2.65 4.67 4.01
N GLY A 13 -2.83 3.37 4.22
CA GLY A 13 -1.97 2.54 5.05
C GLY A 13 -1.24 1.49 4.23
N VAL A 14 -0.03 1.17 4.64
CA VAL A 14 0.76 0.08 4.06
C VAL A 14 1.19 -0.90 5.14
N GLN A 15 0.85 -2.18 4.96
CA GLN A 15 1.30 -3.20 5.90
C GLN A 15 2.79 -3.50 5.73
N PRO A 16 3.58 -3.55 6.82
CA PRO A 16 4.97 -3.95 6.80
C PRO A 16 5.10 -5.48 6.64
N SER A 17 4.80 -5.96 5.45
CA SER A 17 4.78 -7.38 5.10
C SER A 17 6.07 -7.89 4.44
N GLY A 18 7.19 -7.18 4.62
CA GLY A 18 8.49 -7.47 4.01
C GLY A 18 8.76 -6.64 2.75
N LYS A 19 9.80 -6.98 2.01
CA LYS A 19 10.35 -6.18 0.90
C LYS A 19 9.32 -5.80 -0.17
N LEU A 20 9.40 -4.56 -0.65
CA LEU A 20 8.56 -4.07 -1.74
C LEU A 20 9.01 -4.65 -3.10
N HIS A 21 8.04 -4.97 -3.93
CA HIS A 21 8.24 -5.47 -5.30
C HIS A 21 7.51 -4.61 -6.33
N LEU A 22 7.78 -4.82 -7.62
CA LEU A 22 7.18 -4.04 -8.70
C LEU A 22 5.65 -3.96 -8.61
N GLY A 23 4.99 -5.05 -8.20
CA GLY A 23 3.54 -5.07 -7.99
C GLY A 23 3.07 -4.09 -6.92
N ASN A 24 3.79 -3.96 -5.80
CA ASN A 24 3.48 -2.96 -4.77
C ASN A 24 3.72 -1.54 -5.27
N TYR A 25 4.83 -1.33 -5.97
CA TYR A 25 5.20 0.00 -6.48
C TYR A 25 4.17 0.54 -7.47
N PHE A 26 3.89 -0.19 -8.53
CA PHE A 26 2.95 0.25 -9.55
C PHE A 26 1.48 0.16 -9.10
N GLY A 27 1.17 -0.74 -8.17
CA GLY A 27 -0.19 -0.94 -7.65
C GLY A 27 -0.62 0.11 -6.62
N ALA A 28 0.31 0.65 -5.82
CA ALA A 28 -0.02 1.55 -4.73
C ALA A 28 1.01 2.66 -4.50
N VAL A 29 2.30 2.31 -4.25
CA VAL A 29 3.29 3.26 -3.73
C VAL A 29 3.48 4.46 -4.65
N LYS A 30 3.59 4.24 -5.97
CA LYS A 30 3.72 5.30 -6.98
C LYS A 30 2.57 6.30 -6.88
N GLN A 31 1.34 5.81 -6.73
CA GLN A 31 0.16 6.68 -6.62
C GLN A 31 0.13 7.47 -5.31
N HIS A 32 0.55 6.86 -4.19
CA HIS A 32 0.68 7.56 -2.91
C HIS A 32 1.67 8.74 -3.02
N ILE A 33 2.83 8.51 -3.66
CA ILE A 33 3.84 9.55 -3.89
C ILE A 33 3.30 10.66 -4.80
N GLU A 34 2.59 10.32 -5.86
CA GLU A 34 1.98 11.31 -6.76
C GLU A 34 0.89 12.14 -6.04
N LEU A 35 0.11 11.50 -5.17
CA LEU A 35 -0.99 12.13 -4.44
C LEU A 35 -0.55 13.12 -3.37
N GLN A 36 0.69 13.03 -2.85
CA GLN A 36 1.18 13.93 -1.80
C GLN A 36 1.13 15.43 -2.19
N ASN A 37 0.96 15.74 -3.48
CA ASN A 37 0.80 17.11 -3.99
C ASN A 37 -0.66 17.51 -4.24
N SER A 38 -1.64 16.65 -3.94
CA SER A 38 -3.04 16.85 -4.34
C SER A 38 -3.98 17.20 -3.18
N GLY A 39 -3.51 17.06 -1.93
CA GLY A 39 -4.32 17.33 -0.74
C GLY A 39 -3.52 17.12 0.54
N GLU A 40 -4.18 17.17 1.68
CA GLU A 40 -3.60 16.83 2.98
C GLU A 40 -3.51 15.30 3.11
N CYS A 41 -2.30 14.76 3.00
CA CYS A 41 -2.08 13.31 2.96
C CYS A 41 -1.56 12.78 4.29
N PHE A 42 -2.21 11.72 4.78
CA PHE A 42 -1.79 10.91 5.91
C PHE A 42 -1.43 9.52 5.40
N TYR A 43 -0.16 9.14 5.54
CA TYR A 43 0.32 7.81 5.17
C TYR A 43 0.90 7.13 6.40
N PHE A 44 0.42 5.93 6.69
CA PHE A 44 0.88 5.21 7.88
C PHE A 44 1.36 3.79 7.56
N ILE A 45 2.32 3.35 8.36
CA ILE A 45 2.79 1.97 8.37
C ILE A 45 1.88 1.21 9.33
N ALA A 46 1.10 0.27 8.78
CA ALA A 46 0.03 -0.44 9.47
C ALA A 46 0.57 -1.62 10.32
N ASP A 47 1.36 -1.31 11.32
CA ASP A 47 2.03 -2.30 12.17
C ASP A 47 1.06 -3.04 13.10
N TYR A 48 0.00 -2.40 13.63
CA TYR A 48 -1.07 -3.11 14.34
C TYR A 48 -1.76 -4.14 13.45
N HIS A 49 -2.11 -3.77 12.22
CA HIS A 49 -2.72 -4.72 11.28
C HIS A 49 -1.80 -5.90 10.98
N SER A 50 -0.49 -5.68 10.94
CA SER A 50 0.48 -6.76 10.70
C SER A 50 0.53 -7.79 11.80
N LEU A 51 0.15 -7.47 13.04
CA LEU A 51 0.07 -8.43 14.14
C LEU A 51 -0.93 -9.57 13.88
N THR A 52 -1.85 -9.41 12.93
CA THR A 52 -2.75 -10.50 12.52
C THR A 52 -2.02 -11.65 11.81
N THR A 53 -0.78 -11.43 11.34
CA THR A 53 -0.01 -12.40 10.55
C THR A 53 1.46 -12.50 10.94
N VAL A 54 2.03 -11.48 11.56
CA VAL A 54 3.45 -11.42 11.95
C VAL A 54 3.53 -11.45 13.48
N HIS A 55 3.99 -12.58 14.02
CA HIS A 55 4.10 -12.78 15.48
C HIS A 55 5.55 -12.74 15.98
N ASP A 56 6.52 -12.50 15.11
CA ASP A 56 7.93 -12.31 15.47
C ASP A 56 8.27 -10.81 15.56
N ALA A 57 8.67 -10.38 16.77
CA ALA A 57 8.91 -8.97 17.06
C ALA A 57 10.05 -8.37 16.24
N LYS A 58 11.12 -9.14 15.96
CA LYS A 58 12.26 -8.66 15.18
C LYS A 58 11.85 -8.47 13.71
N THR A 59 11.11 -9.43 13.16
CA THR A 59 10.58 -9.36 11.80
C THR A 59 9.64 -8.16 11.64
N LEU A 60 8.71 -7.93 12.58
CA LEU A 60 7.81 -6.78 12.52
C LEU A 60 8.57 -5.46 12.58
N SER A 61 9.51 -5.32 13.53
CA SER A 61 10.33 -4.12 13.66
C SER A 61 11.15 -3.84 12.40
N GLN A 62 11.81 -4.86 11.84
CA GLN A 62 12.61 -4.73 10.63
C GLN A 62 11.74 -4.37 9.42
N ASN A 63 10.61 -5.05 9.23
CA ASN A 63 9.70 -4.76 8.12
C ASN A 63 9.13 -3.33 8.22
N THR A 64 8.86 -2.84 9.42
CA THR A 64 8.38 -1.47 9.66
C THR A 64 9.44 -0.45 9.25
N LEU A 65 10.69 -0.66 9.63
CA LEU A 65 11.81 0.17 9.22
C LEU A 65 12.02 0.12 7.70
N ASP A 66 11.97 -1.09 7.11
CA ASP A 66 12.14 -1.26 5.67
C ASP A 66 11.08 -0.50 4.87
N VAL A 67 9.81 -0.53 5.28
CA VAL A 67 8.74 0.25 4.64
C VAL A 67 8.99 1.75 4.76
N ALA A 68 9.47 2.23 5.93
CA ALA A 68 9.80 3.64 6.10
C ALA A 68 10.92 4.07 5.15
N LEU A 69 12.01 3.30 5.10
CA LEU A 69 13.14 3.53 4.19
C LEU A 69 12.69 3.52 2.73
N ASP A 70 11.86 2.55 2.36
CA ASP A 70 11.41 2.36 0.99
C ASP A 70 10.54 3.54 0.51
N TYR A 71 9.58 4.01 1.32
CA TYR A 71 8.73 5.14 0.96
C TYR A 71 9.52 6.44 0.82
N LEU A 72 10.40 6.74 1.78
CA LEU A 72 11.24 7.94 1.74
C LEU A 72 12.21 7.89 0.55
N ALA A 73 12.79 6.73 0.26
CA ALA A 73 13.69 6.55 -0.86
C ALA A 73 12.98 6.68 -2.22
N LEU A 74 11.72 6.25 -2.31
CA LEU A 74 10.90 6.36 -3.51
C LEU A 74 10.32 7.76 -3.73
N GLY A 75 10.55 8.71 -2.80
CA GLY A 75 10.21 10.11 -2.99
C GLY A 75 9.02 10.61 -2.18
N LEU A 76 8.59 9.88 -1.15
CA LEU A 76 7.68 10.45 -0.16
C LEU A 76 8.37 11.58 0.58
N ASP A 77 7.79 12.77 0.52
CA ASP A 77 8.30 13.98 1.14
C ASP A 77 7.56 14.24 2.47
N PRO A 78 8.23 14.10 3.63
CA PRO A 78 7.61 14.32 4.94
C PRO A 78 7.20 15.77 5.20
N ALA A 79 7.66 16.72 4.38
CA ALA A 79 7.16 18.09 4.42
C ALA A 79 5.78 18.25 3.79
N LYS A 80 5.43 17.36 2.84
CA LYS A 80 4.16 17.39 2.09
C LYS A 80 3.12 16.43 2.66
N ALA A 81 3.54 15.28 3.18
CA ALA A 81 2.67 14.27 3.72
C ALA A 81 3.00 13.97 5.19
N VAL A 82 1.98 13.64 5.97
CA VAL A 82 2.15 13.13 7.33
C VAL A 82 2.48 11.65 7.24
N PHE A 83 3.71 11.25 7.58
CA PHE A 83 4.15 9.87 7.51
C PHE A 83 4.55 9.34 8.87
N PHE A 84 3.94 8.24 9.32
CA PHE A 84 4.07 7.75 10.70
C PHE A 84 3.78 6.25 10.81
N ARG A 85 4.08 5.65 11.97
CA ARG A 85 3.63 4.29 12.34
C ARG A 85 2.25 4.38 12.97
N GLN A 86 1.38 3.45 12.65
CA GLN A 86 0.04 3.35 13.23
C GLN A 86 0.11 3.26 14.75
N SER A 87 1.05 2.46 15.29
CA SER A 87 1.24 2.29 16.73
C SER A 87 1.70 3.54 17.48
N ASP A 88 2.22 4.55 16.79
CA ASP A 88 2.56 5.84 17.39
C ASP A 88 1.32 6.72 17.67
N VAL A 89 0.13 6.29 17.22
CA VAL A 89 -1.15 6.99 17.41
C VAL A 89 -2.13 6.04 18.13
N PRO A 90 -1.95 5.79 19.46
CA PRO A 90 -2.76 4.83 20.20
C PRO A 90 -4.23 5.21 20.29
N GLU A 91 -4.60 6.46 20.05
CA GLU A 91 -5.96 6.97 20.00
C GLU A 91 -6.85 6.22 19.01
N VAL A 92 -6.26 5.59 17.97
CA VAL A 92 -6.99 4.77 17.01
C VAL A 92 -7.66 3.56 17.66
N ASN A 93 -7.01 2.96 18.68
CA ASN A 93 -7.57 1.79 19.39
C ASN A 93 -8.77 2.18 20.26
N GLU A 94 -8.77 3.37 20.87
CA GLU A 94 -9.92 3.87 21.58
C GLU A 94 -11.10 4.07 20.62
N LEU A 95 -10.86 4.71 19.48
CA LEU A 95 -11.91 4.88 18.46
C LEU A 95 -12.41 3.52 17.96
N ALA A 96 -11.52 2.57 17.69
CA ALA A 96 -11.91 1.23 17.24
C ALA A 96 -12.82 0.54 18.28
N TRP A 97 -12.54 0.66 19.57
CA TRP A 97 -13.42 0.16 20.62
C TRP A 97 -14.80 0.82 20.55
N ILE A 98 -14.86 2.15 20.50
CA ILE A 98 -16.12 2.89 20.45
C ILE A 98 -16.94 2.50 19.20
N LEU A 99 -16.29 2.41 18.04
CA LEU A 99 -16.95 2.00 16.78
C LEU A 99 -17.46 0.54 16.86
N SER A 100 -16.78 -0.33 17.59
CA SER A 100 -17.21 -1.73 17.77
C SER A 100 -18.58 -1.83 18.45
N THR A 101 -18.92 -0.88 19.35
CA THR A 101 -20.21 -0.88 20.08
C THR A 101 -21.40 -0.56 19.17
N VAL A 102 -21.17 0.04 18.02
CA VAL A 102 -22.22 0.31 17.01
C VAL A 102 -22.13 -0.62 15.79
N THR A 103 -21.13 -1.49 15.73
CA THR A 103 -20.92 -2.41 14.59
C THR A 103 -21.63 -3.73 14.83
N ASN A 104 -22.46 -4.16 13.88
CA ASN A 104 -23.14 -5.46 13.98
C ASN A 104 -22.20 -6.61 13.60
N MET A 105 -22.27 -7.73 14.33
CA MET A 105 -21.52 -8.96 14.04
C MET A 105 -21.67 -9.41 12.58
N GLY A 106 -22.90 -9.43 12.05
CA GLY A 106 -23.18 -9.84 10.67
C GLY A 106 -22.52 -8.95 9.61
N LEU A 107 -22.09 -7.71 9.92
CA LEU A 107 -21.27 -6.92 9.01
C LEU A 107 -19.87 -7.52 8.90
N LEU A 108 -19.26 -7.89 10.03
CA LEU A 108 -17.91 -8.47 10.08
C LEU A 108 -17.87 -9.87 9.51
N GLU A 109 -18.91 -10.70 9.76
CA GLU A 109 -19.05 -12.06 9.22
C GLU A 109 -19.10 -12.08 7.69
N ARG A 110 -19.51 -10.99 7.05
CA ARG A 110 -19.54 -10.85 5.59
C ARG A 110 -18.22 -10.40 4.99
N ALA A 111 -17.21 -10.02 5.80
CA ALA A 111 -15.90 -9.61 5.31
C ALA A 111 -15.22 -10.75 4.51
N VAL A 112 -14.85 -10.47 3.25
CA VAL A 112 -14.31 -11.48 2.32
C VAL A 112 -13.07 -12.16 2.90
N SER A 113 -12.15 -11.38 3.46
CA SER A 113 -10.89 -11.91 4.01
C SER A 113 -11.08 -12.80 5.25
N TYR A 114 -12.12 -12.57 6.06
CA TYR A 114 -12.49 -13.46 7.16
C TYR A 114 -13.01 -14.80 6.60
N LYS A 115 -13.98 -14.73 5.68
CA LYS A 115 -14.55 -15.92 5.03
C LYS A 115 -13.49 -16.77 4.34
N GLU A 116 -12.63 -16.16 3.53
CA GLU A 116 -11.57 -16.89 2.82
C GLU A 116 -10.62 -17.66 3.75
N LYS A 117 -10.36 -17.17 4.94
CA LYS A 117 -9.50 -17.85 5.92
C LYS A 117 -10.26 -18.99 6.62
N VAL A 118 -11.51 -18.75 7.01
CA VAL A 118 -12.37 -19.77 7.60
C VAL A 118 -12.60 -20.92 6.62
N ASP A 119 -12.89 -20.60 5.35
CA ASP A 119 -13.10 -21.61 4.29
C ASP A 119 -11.83 -22.45 4.02
N LYS A 120 -10.64 -21.87 4.23
CA LYS A 120 -9.36 -22.58 4.15
C LYS A 120 -9.01 -23.38 5.41
N GLY A 121 -9.90 -23.42 6.40
CA GLY A 121 -9.66 -24.12 7.68
C GLY A 121 -8.56 -23.48 8.54
N ILE A 122 -8.24 -22.19 8.32
CA ILE A 122 -7.27 -21.45 9.11
C ILE A 122 -7.96 -20.96 10.37
N ASP A 123 -7.36 -21.24 11.53
CA ASP A 123 -7.84 -20.75 12.81
C ASP A 123 -7.82 -19.22 12.84
N ALA A 124 -9.01 -18.62 12.86
CA ALA A 124 -9.20 -17.19 12.75
C ALA A 124 -9.13 -16.52 14.12
N SER A 125 -8.08 -15.74 14.38
CA SER A 125 -7.97 -14.95 15.60
C SER A 125 -9.05 -13.86 15.68
N VAL A 126 -9.36 -13.40 16.90
CA VAL A 126 -10.24 -12.24 17.13
C VAL A 126 -9.73 -11.01 16.36
N GLY A 127 -8.41 -10.80 16.31
CA GLY A 127 -7.80 -9.70 15.54
C GLY A 127 -8.13 -9.77 14.06
N LEU A 128 -8.17 -10.97 13.48
CA LEU A 128 -8.57 -11.17 12.09
C LEU A 128 -10.05 -10.89 11.84
N PHE A 129 -10.90 -11.16 12.82
CA PHE A 129 -12.33 -10.83 12.75
C PHE A 129 -12.57 -9.33 12.95
N TYR A 130 -11.79 -8.70 13.82
CA TYR A 130 -11.96 -7.32 14.28
C TYR A 130 -11.27 -6.26 13.40
N TYR A 131 -10.25 -6.66 12.60
CA TYR A 131 -9.43 -5.67 11.85
C TYR A 131 -10.23 -4.72 10.93
N PRO A 132 -11.43 -5.05 10.38
CA PRO A 132 -12.19 -4.08 9.59
C PRO A 132 -12.66 -2.88 10.43
N ILE A 133 -12.91 -3.08 11.74
CA ILE A 133 -13.23 -1.98 12.66
C ILE A 133 -11.99 -1.12 12.93
N LEU A 134 -10.83 -1.74 13.11
CA LEU A 134 -9.57 -1.00 13.26
C LEU A 134 -9.27 -0.18 12.00
N MET A 135 -9.48 -0.75 10.81
CA MET A 135 -9.34 -0.01 9.55
C MET A 135 -10.34 1.14 9.43
N ALA A 136 -11.58 0.95 9.86
CA ALA A 136 -12.55 2.04 9.92
C ALA A 136 -12.09 3.14 10.89
N ALA A 137 -11.53 2.77 12.04
CA ALA A 137 -10.97 3.73 12.98
C ALA A 137 -9.78 4.51 12.39
N ASP A 138 -8.86 3.84 11.68
CA ASP A 138 -7.76 4.51 10.97
C ASP A 138 -8.25 5.58 10.01
N ILE A 139 -9.32 5.29 9.26
CA ILE A 139 -9.89 6.21 8.26
C ILE A 139 -10.62 7.38 8.95
N LEU A 140 -11.45 7.06 9.93
CA LEU A 140 -12.36 8.02 10.55
C LEU A 140 -11.68 8.93 11.56
N ILE A 141 -10.59 8.49 12.21
CA ILE A 141 -9.89 9.30 13.21
C ILE A 141 -9.27 10.56 12.61
N TYR A 142 -8.85 10.50 11.34
CA TYR A 142 -8.34 11.65 10.58
C TYR A 142 -9.43 12.37 9.79
N ARG A 143 -10.68 11.94 9.92
CA ARG A 143 -11.83 12.49 9.17
C ARG A 143 -11.54 12.51 7.66
N SER A 144 -10.93 11.44 7.17
CA SER A 144 -10.49 11.32 5.79
C SER A 144 -11.67 11.31 4.83
N SER A 145 -11.59 12.09 3.77
CA SER A 145 -12.64 12.17 2.74
C SER A 145 -12.36 11.31 1.51
N LEU A 146 -11.10 10.84 1.36
CA LEU A 146 -10.68 10.02 0.22
C LEU A 146 -9.66 8.97 0.64
N VAL A 147 -9.90 7.72 0.25
CA VAL A 147 -8.99 6.59 0.49
C VAL A 147 -8.66 5.94 -0.85
N PRO A 148 -7.40 6.06 -1.35
CA PRO A 148 -6.96 5.30 -2.52
C PRO A 148 -6.81 3.83 -2.15
N VAL A 149 -7.44 2.93 -2.91
CA VAL A 149 -7.48 1.49 -2.62
C VAL A 149 -7.48 0.63 -3.88
N GLY A 150 -6.94 -0.58 -3.77
CA GLY A 150 -7.17 -1.65 -4.73
C GLY A 150 -8.62 -2.18 -4.66
N LYS A 151 -9.06 -2.88 -5.70
CA LYS A 151 -10.43 -3.45 -5.76
C LYS A 151 -10.76 -4.37 -4.60
N ASP A 152 -9.78 -5.10 -4.10
CA ASP A 152 -9.91 -6.02 -2.97
C ASP A 152 -10.22 -5.32 -1.65
N GLN A 153 -9.97 -4.01 -1.55
CA GLN A 153 -10.22 -3.19 -0.36
C GLN A 153 -11.53 -2.40 -0.42
N VAL A 154 -12.24 -2.39 -1.54
CA VAL A 154 -13.50 -1.61 -1.69
C VAL A 154 -14.52 -1.98 -0.63
N GLN A 155 -14.71 -3.29 -0.37
CA GLN A 155 -15.64 -3.76 0.65
C GLN A 155 -15.33 -3.19 2.04
N HIS A 156 -14.05 -3.02 2.40
CA HIS A 156 -13.68 -2.45 3.69
C HIS A 156 -14.01 -0.96 3.79
N ILE A 157 -13.96 -0.22 2.66
CA ILE A 157 -14.40 1.17 2.65
C ILE A 157 -15.93 1.25 2.76
N GLU A 158 -16.68 0.38 2.10
CA GLU A 158 -18.14 0.29 2.25
C GLU A 158 -18.53 -0.06 3.70
N MET A 159 -17.82 -0.99 4.33
CA MET A 159 -17.99 -1.28 5.76
C MET A 159 -17.70 -0.05 6.63
N THR A 160 -16.64 0.71 6.30
CA THR A 160 -16.32 1.97 7.01
C THR A 160 -17.42 3.01 6.86
N GLN A 161 -18.00 3.14 5.67
CA GLN A 161 -19.15 4.04 5.41
C GLN A 161 -20.37 3.65 6.25
N ASP A 162 -20.68 2.35 6.31
CA ASP A 162 -21.78 1.82 7.13
C ASP A 162 -21.58 2.11 8.62
N ILE A 163 -20.35 1.88 9.13
CA ILE A 163 -19.97 2.13 10.53
C ILE A 163 -20.07 3.63 10.84
N ALA A 164 -19.52 4.50 9.98
CA ALA A 164 -19.58 5.95 10.14
C ALA A 164 -21.03 6.46 10.13
N GLY A 165 -21.83 6.01 9.16
CA GLY A 165 -23.23 6.38 9.07
C GLY A 165 -24.06 5.92 10.29
N LYS A 166 -23.76 4.73 10.82
CA LYS A 166 -24.43 4.23 12.01
C LYS A 166 -24.02 5.01 13.26
N PHE A 167 -22.73 5.31 13.42
CA PHE A 167 -22.25 6.15 14.50
C PHE A 167 -22.92 7.53 14.47
N ASN A 168 -22.91 8.18 13.30
CA ASN A 168 -23.51 9.50 13.13
C ASN A 168 -25.01 9.52 13.47
N ARG A 169 -25.76 8.48 13.09
CA ARG A 169 -27.18 8.36 13.47
C ARG A 169 -27.41 8.19 14.98
N CYS A 170 -26.49 7.51 15.67
CA CYS A 170 -26.62 7.29 17.12
C CYS A 170 -26.18 8.49 17.95
N PHE A 171 -25.13 9.19 17.53
CA PHE A 171 -24.42 10.15 18.37
C PHE A 171 -24.23 11.54 17.76
N GLY A 172 -24.78 11.79 16.56
CA GLY A 172 -24.64 13.06 15.84
C GLY A 172 -23.56 13.04 14.77
N GLU A 173 -23.61 14.00 13.86
CA GLU A 173 -22.72 14.09 12.68
C GLU A 173 -21.27 14.45 13.06
N ILE A 174 -20.46 13.44 13.30
CA ILE A 174 -19.04 13.56 13.65
C ILE A 174 -18.15 13.21 12.46
N PHE A 175 -18.43 12.11 11.78
CA PHE A 175 -17.59 11.58 10.72
C PHE A 175 -18.10 11.94 9.34
N PRO A 176 -17.24 12.51 8.45
CA PRO A 176 -17.54 12.52 7.02
C PRO A 176 -17.63 11.06 6.52
N ILE A 177 -18.51 10.81 5.57
CA ILE A 177 -18.55 9.50 4.90
C ILE A 177 -17.40 9.45 3.89
N PRO A 178 -16.41 8.57 4.09
CA PRO A 178 -15.24 8.55 3.22
C PRO A 178 -15.58 8.00 1.82
N GLY A 179 -15.09 8.66 0.78
CA GLY A 179 -15.08 8.10 -0.56
C GLY A 179 -13.81 7.28 -0.81
N PHE A 180 -13.82 6.49 -1.87
CA PHE A 180 -12.61 5.80 -2.32
C PHE A 180 -12.25 6.20 -3.76
N ARG A 181 -10.98 6.01 -4.09
CA ARG A 181 -10.48 6.06 -5.46
C ARG A 181 -9.82 4.73 -5.76
N LEU A 182 -10.30 4.09 -6.82
CA LEU A 182 -9.63 2.88 -7.31
C LEU A 182 -8.27 3.27 -7.88
N ASP A 183 -7.25 2.60 -7.37
CA ASP A 183 -5.93 2.65 -7.94
C ASP A 183 -6.00 2.10 -9.37
N LYS A 184 -5.27 2.75 -10.29
CA LYS A 184 -5.17 2.21 -11.64
C LYS A 184 -4.61 0.81 -11.53
N GLU A 185 -5.44 -0.19 -11.88
CA GLU A 185 -4.97 -1.56 -11.92
C GLU A 185 -3.81 -1.69 -12.91
N SER A 186 -2.61 -1.62 -12.42
CA SER A 186 -1.50 -2.20 -13.13
C SER A 186 -1.46 -3.68 -12.77
N LYS A 187 -1.97 -4.53 -13.67
CA LYS A 187 -1.70 -5.97 -13.59
C LYS A 187 -0.21 -6.17 -13.83
N VAL A 188 0.56 -6.15 -12.75
CA VAL A 188 1.99 -6.42 -12.81
C VAL A 188 2.17 -7.93 -12.78
N PRO A 189 2.60 -8.56 -13.89
CA PRO A 189 2.86 -9.98 -13.89
C PRO A 189 4.10 -10.30 -13.06
N GLY A 190 4.06 -11.43 -12.36
CA GLY A 190 5.23 -12.04 -11.74
C GLY A 190 6.15 -12.69 -12.77
N VAL A 191 7.25 -13.25 -12.32
CA VAL A 191 8.19 -13.95 -13.20
C VAL A 191 7.59 -15.19 -13.89
N ASP A 192 6.50 -15.72 -13.35
CA ASP A 192 5.71 -16.86 -13.86
C ASP A 192 4.52 -16.45 -14.73
N GLY A 193 4.25 -15.14 -14.88
CA GLY A 193 3.13 -14.61 -15.63
C GLY A 193 1.82 -14.47 -14.85
N GLN A 194 1.73 -15.00 -13.63
CA GLN A 194 0.61 -14.76 -12.74
C GLN A 194 0.71 -13.37 -12.10
N LYS A 195 -0.32 -12.94 -11.37
CA LYS A 195 -0.23 -11.69 -10.59
C LYS A 195 0.97 -11.75 -9.65
N MET A 196 1.82 -10.71 -9.67
CA MET A 196 2.98 -10.63 -8.79
C MET A 196 2.56 -10.60 -7.32
N SER A 197 3.03 -11.59 -6.55
CA SER A 197 2.72 -11.74 -5.13
C SER A 197 3.84 -12.47 -4.39
N LYS A 198 4.09 -12.07 -3.14
CA LYS A 198 5.06 -12.74 -2.26
C LYS A 198 4.68 -14.19 -1.99
N SER A 199 3.38 -14.48 -1.83
CA SER A 199 2.88 -15.83 -1.58
C SER A 199 3.14 -16.81 -2.72
N TYR A 200 3.29 -16.33 -3.95
CA TYR A 200 3.66 -17.15 -5.11
C TYR A 200 5.17 -17.22 -5.35
N GLY A 201 5.97 -16.48 -4.57
CA GLY A 201 7.41 -16.42 -4.76
C GLY A 201 7.84 -15.86 -6.12
N ASN A 202 6.98 -15.15 -6.85
CA ASN A 202 7.16 -14.70 -8.24
C ASN A 202 7.51 -13.20 -8.36
N THR A 203 7.98 -12.57 -7.28
CA THR A 203 8.22 -11.13 -7.20
C THR A 203 9.55 -10.69 -7.81
N ILE A 204 9.62 -9.44 -8.28
CA ILE A 204 10.85 -8.71 -8.58
C ILE A 204 10.95 -7.57 -7.56
N GLU A 205 11.91 -7.65 -6.63
CA GLU A 205 12.12 -6.67 -5.56
C GLU A 205 12.72 -5.38 -6.15
N ILE A 206 12.20 -4.21 -5.78
CA ILE A 206 12.62 -2.92 -6.35
C ILE A 206 14.02 -2.48 -5.89
N PHE A 207 14.43 -2.89 -4.69
CA PHE A 207 15.74 -2.57 -4.12
C PHE A 207 16.78 -3.69 -4.32
N ALA A 208 16.44 -4.75 -5.07
CA ALA A 208 17.42 -5.73 -5.47
C ALA A 208 18.36 -5.16 -6.55
N GLU A 209 19.65 -5.51 -6.47
CA GLU A 209 20.70 -5.04 -7.39
C GLU A 209 21.60 -6.19 -7.85
N GLY A 210 22.35 -5.98 -8.92
CA GLY A 210 23.38 -6.91 -9.40
C GLY A 210 22.84 -8.28 -9.77
N LYS A 211 23.63 -9.33 -9.48
CA LYS A 211 23.32 -10.72 -9.85
C LYS A 211 21.96 -11.23 -9.36
N PRO A 212 21.47 -10.93 -8.13
CA PRO A 212 20.13 -11.34 -7.69
C PRO A 212 19.03 -10.80 -8.58
N LEU A 213 19.05 -9.49 -8.93
CA LEU A 213 18.06 -8.89 -9.81
C LEU A 213 18.17 -9.45 -11.23
N GLU A 214 19.39 -9.56 -11.77
CA GLU A 214 19.63 -10.14 -13.10
C GLU A 214 19.07 -11.56 -13.19
N LYS A 215 19.41 -12.43 -12.24
CA LYS A 215 18.89 -13.81 -12.18
C LYS A 215 17.36 -13.82 -12.18
N ARG A 216 16.74 -12.89 -11.45
CA ARG A 216 15.28 -12.81 -11.34
C ARG A 216 14.64 -12.39 -12.66
N VAL A 217 15.17 -11.37 -13.33
CA VAL A 217 14.68 -10.88 -14.62
C VAL A 217 14.92 -11.89 -15.72
N MET A 218 16.12 -12.49 -15.77
CA MET A 218 16.44 -13.52 -16.76
C MET A 218 15.62 -14.80 -16.59
N GLY A 219 15.11 -15.06 -15.37
CA GLY A 219 14.22 -16.18 -15.04
C GLY A 219 12.74 -15.97 -15.41
N ILE A 220 12.33 -14.83 -15.97
CA ILE A 220 10.94 -14.60 -16.38
C ILE A 220 10.54 -15.65 -17.43
N VAL A 221 9.39 -16.31 -17.20
CA VAL A 221 8.87 -17.33 -18.11
C VAL A 221 8.43 -16.70 -19.43
N THR A 222 8.86 -17.30 -20.52
CA THR A 222 8.48 -16.96 -21.90
C THR A 222 8.06 -18.23 -22.62
N ASP A 223 7.36 -18.11 -23.74
CA ASP A 223 7.09 -19.25 -24.59
C ASP A 223 8.37 -19.75 -25.33
N SER A 224 8.21 -20.82 -26.13
CA SER A 224 9.29 -21.46 -26.88
C SER A 224 9.42 -20.94 -28.32
N THR A 225 8.85 -19.78 -28.65
CA THR A 225 8.93 -19.23 -30.01
C THR A 225 10.39 -19.02 -30.44
N PRO A 226 10.83 -19.59 -31.56
CA PRO A 226 12.20 -19.44 -32.09
C PRO A 226 12.59 -17.97 -32.31
N VAL A 227 13.91 -17.71 -32.34
CA VAL A 227 14.44 -16.34 -32.50
C VAL A 227 13.96 -15.73 -33.81
N GLU A 228 13.97 -16.49 -34.89
CA GLU A 228 13.64 -16.06 -36.25
C GLU A 228 12.15 -15.74 -36.43
N SER A 229 11.31 -16.31 -35.60
CA SER A 229 9.86 -16.18 -35.73
C SER A 229 9.32 -14.90 -35.05
N PRO A 230 8.32 -14.25 -35.66
CA PRO A 230 7.56 -13.17 -35.02
C PRO A 230 6.97 -13.63 -33.68
N LYS A 231 6.96 -12.71 -32.71
CA LYS A 231 6.44 -12.94 -31.35
C LYS A 231 5.28 -11.99 -31.05
N ASP A 232 4.31 -12.44 -30.26
CA ASP A 232 3.20 -11.61 -29.81
C ASP A 232 3.57 -10.86 -28.51
N PRO A 233 3.81 -9.54 -28.55
CA PRO A 233 4.15 -8.77 -27.35
C PRO A 233 2.99 -8.74 -26.33
N THR A 234 1.73 -8.86 -26.77
CA THR A 234 0.56 -8.78 -25.89
C THR A 234 0.43 -9.98 -24.95
N LYS A 235 1.07 -11.10 -25.29
CA LYS A 235 1.11 -12.33 -24.49
C LYS A 235 2.43 -12.51 -23.72
N CYS A 236 3.35 -11.55 -23.85
CA CYS A 236 4.68 -11.69 -23.27
C CYS A 236 4.82 -10.94 -21.95
N ASN A 237 5.09 -11.66 -20.87
CA ASN A 237 5.29 -11.08 -19.53
C ASN A 237 6.46 -10.08 -19.48
N VAL A 238 7.53 -10.33 -20.26
CA VAL A 238 8.69 -9.43 -20.35
C VAL A 238 8.28 -8.11 -20.97
N PHE A 239 7.49 -8.14 -22.04
CA PHE A 239 6.98 -6.92 -22.69
C PHE A 239 6.00 -6.16 -21.79
N ALA A 240 5.12 -6.87 -21.09
CA ALA A 240 4.19 -6.26 -20.13
C ALA A 240 4.94 -5.52 -19.00
N LEU A 241 5.98 -6.15 -18.42
CA LEU A 241 6.83 -5.52 -17.41
C LEU A 241 7.64 -4.35 -17.97
N TYR A 242 8.22 -4.50 -19.16
CA TYR A 242 8.97 -3.42 -19.83
C TYR A 242 8.10 -2.19 -20.06
N SER A 243 6.85 -2.40 -20.46
CA SER A 243 5.88 -1.34 -20.73
C SER A 243 5.52 -0.48 -19.52
N LEU A 244 5.78 -0.95 -18.29
CA LEU A 244 5.57 -0.17 -17.06
C LEU A 244 6.59 0.97 -16.91
N PHE A 245 7.76 0.86 -17.54
CA PHE A 245 8.88 1.78 -17.43
C PHE A 245 9.14 2.59 -18.70
N ALA A 246 8.76 2.03 -19.85
CA ALA A 246 9.10 2.57 -21.16
C ALA A 246 8.16 3.70 -21.57
N SER A 247 8.71 4.67 -22.30
CA SER A 247 7.93 5.65 -23.06
C SER A 247 7.15 4.99 -24.19
N GLU A 248 6.15 5.65 -24.76
CA GLU A 248 5.38 5.12 -25.88
C GLU A 248 6.27 4.83 -27.11
N ALA A 249 7.28 5.67 -27.37
CA ALA A 249 8.23 5.44 -28.46
C ALA A 249 9.06 4.16 -28.24
N GLU A 250 9.54 3.93 -27.02
CA GLU A 250 10.31 2.75 -26.67
C GLU A 250 9.46 1.48 -26.72
N LYS A 251 8.20 1.54 -26.25
CA LYS A 251 7.25 0.42 -26.40
C LYS A 251 7.02 0.06 -27.85
N THR A 252 6.74 1.05 -28.69
CA THR A 252 6.52 0.85 -30.13
C THR A 252 7.76 0.24 -30.79
N ALA A 253 8.96 0.73 -30.46
CA ALA A 253 10.20 0.18 -31.01
C ALA A 253 10.43 -1.27 -30.62
N LEU A 254 10.19 -1.63 -29.34
CA LEU A 254 10.32 -3.01 -28.88
C LEU A 254 9.21 -3.89 -29.47
N GLU A 255 7.98 -3.41 -29.59
CA GLU A 255 6.87 -4.12 -30.22
C GLU A 255 7.17 -4.47 -31.69
N GLN A 256 7.72 -3.53 -32.46
CA GLN A 256 8.15 -3.78 -33.84
C GLN A 256 9.18 -4.91 -33.91
N LYS A 257 10.19 -4.91 -33.02
CA LYS A 257 11.18 -6.01 -32.94
C LYS A 257 10.53 -7.35 -32.63
N TYR A 258 9.54 -7.40 -31.72
CA TYR A 258 8.79 -8.63 -31.43
C TYR A 258 8.09 -9.15 -32.69
N ARG A 259 7.41 -8.27 -33.42
CA ARG A 259 6.60 -8.64 -34.60
C ARG A 259 7.43 -8.94 -35.86
N SER A 260 8.63 -8.39 -35.97
CA SER A 260 9.51 -8.62 -37.13
C SER A 260 10.21 -9.97 -37.10
N GLY A 261 10.31 -10.62 -35.95
CA GLY A 261 11.21 -11.76 -35.77
C GLY A 261 12.67 -11.35 -35.65
N GLY A 262 13.57 -12.32 -35.49
CA GLY A 262 15.01 -12.08 -35.34
C GLY A 262 15.47 -11.65 -33.96
N MET A 263 14.57 -11.48 -32.99
CA MET A 263 14.89 -11.08 -31.62
C MET A 263 14.64 -12.22 -30.64
N GLY A 264 15.64 -12.57 -29.82
CA GLY A 264 15.50 -13.51 -28.73
C GLY A 264 14.91 -12.87 -27.47
N TYR A 265 14.18 -13.64 -26.66
CA TYR A 265 13.66 -13.16 -25.35
C TYR A 265 14.75 -12.66 -24.40
N GLY A 266 15.98 -13.18 -24.54
CA GLY A 266 17.13 -12.71 -23.76
C GLY A 266 17.45 -11.23 -23.98
N GLU A 267 17.29 -10.72 -25.22
CA GLU A 267 17.46 -9.30 -25.54
C GLU A 267 16.37 -8.45 -24.85
N ALA A 268 15.12 -8.87 -24.92
CA ALA A 268 14.02 -8.18 -24.24
C ALA A 268 14.18 -8.16 -22.72
N LYS A 269 14.65 -9.27 -22.11
CA LYS A 269 14.95 -9.36 -20.69
C LYS A 269 16.07 -8.41 -20.29
N LYS A 270 17.12 -8.29 -21.11
CA LYS A 270 18.22 -7.32 -20.88
C LYS A 270 17.70 -5.87 -20.97
N ALA A 271 16.83 -5.58 -21.91
CA ALA A 271 16.20 -4.26 -22.03
C ALA A 271 15.34 -3.94 -20.80
N LEU A 272 14.54 -4.89 -20.31
CA LEU A 272 13.80 -4.76 -19.06
C LEU A 272 14.72 -4.52 -17.86
N LEU A 273 15.80 -5.31 -17.73
CA LEU A 273 16.76 -5.15 -16.65
C LEU A 273 17.39 -3.75 -16.64
N ALA A 274 17.75 -3.23 -17.82
CA ALA A 274 18.28 -1.87 -17.96
C ALA A 274 17.26 -0.83 -17.48
N LYS A 275 15.99 -0.95 -17.88
CA LYS A 275 14.91 -0.04 -17.46
C LYS A 275 14.64 -0.10 -15.96
N VAL A 276 14.62 -1.27 -15.36
CA VAL A 276 14.46 -1.42 -13.90
C VAL A 276 15.61 -0.75 -13.16
N ASN A 277 16.85 -0.95 -13.61
CA ASN A 277 18.02 -0.33 -13.00
C ASN A 277 18.00 1.18 -13.15
N GLU A 278 17.71 1.71 -14.35
CA GLU A 278 17.59 3.14 -14.61
C GLU A 278 16.54 3.79 -13.69
N HIS A 279 15.34 3.18 -13.62
CA HIS A 279 14.21 3.75 -12.89
C HIS A 279 14.45 3.83 -11.38
N PHE A 280 15.08 2.80 -10.79
CA PHE A 280 15.25 2.71 -9.34
C PHE A 280 16.65 3.09 -8.84
N SER A 281 17.59 3.48 -9.70
CA SER A 281 18.97 3.78 -9.29
C SER A 281 19.03 4.85 -8.21
N ALA A 282 18.37 5.98 -8.42
CA ALA A 282 18.37 7.09 -7.46
C ALA A 282 17.69 6.69 -6.13
N ALA A 283 16.58 5.94 -6.21
CA ALA A 283 15.89 5.45 -5.02
C ALA A 283 16.76 4.45 -4.22
N ARG A 284 17.50 3.58 -4.90
CA ARG A 284 18.42 2.63 -4.24
C ARG A 284 19.54 3.34 -3.50
N GLU A 285 20.16 4.34 -4.11
CA GLU A 285 21.20 5.15 -3.44
C GLU A 285 20.62 5.92 -2.26
N LYS A 286 19.45 6.54 -2.42
CA LYS A 286 18.76 7.24 -1.32
C LYS A 286 18.40 6.30 -0.18
N ARG A 287 17.96 5.08 -0.48
CA ARG A 287 17.68 4.07 0.55
C ARG A 287 18.93 3.68 1.34
N LYS A 288 20.08 3.49 0.66
CA LYS A 288 21.36 3.18 1.32
C LYS A 288 21.80 4.34 2.23
N GLU A 289 21.66 5.57 1.75
CA GLU A 289 21.94 6.79 2.53
C GLU A 289 21.08 6.85 3.81
N LEU A 290 19.77 6.68 3.68
CA LEU A 290 18.84 6.68 4.81
C LEU A 290 19.10 5.52 5.77
N ALA A 291 19.40 4.32 5.27
CA ALA A 291 19.72 3.16 6.09
C ALA A 291 21.01 3.35 6.92
N SER A 292 21.94 4.19 6.46
CA SER A 292 23.12 4.56 7.24
C SER A 292 22.84 5.56 8.36
N ARG A 293 21.65 6.17 8.37
CA ARG A 293 21.22 7.19 9.33
C ARG A 293 19.82 6.88 9.92
N PRO A 294 19.67 5.74 10.63
CA PRO A 294 18.35 5.28 11.12
C PRO A 294 17.68 6.28 12.08
N GLY A 295 18.47 7.10 12.81
CA GLY A 295 17.95 8.16 13.67
C GLY A 295 17.17 9.23 12.90
N GLU A 296 17.61 9.59 11.68
CA GLU A 296 16.90 10.55 10.82
C GLU A 296 15.52 10.00 10.41
N VAL A 297 15.44 8.72 10.06
CA VAL A 297 14.17 8.07 9.69
C VAL A 297 13.22 8.03 10.90
N GLU A 298 13.75 7.71 12.08
CA GLU A 298 12.97 7.71 13.32
C GLU A 298 12.45 9.10 13.67
N ASP A 299 13.24 10.15 13.48
CA ASP A 299 12.82 11.54 13.72
C ASP A 299 11.72 11.98 12.75
N ILE A 300 11.79 11.55 11.48
CA ILE A 300 10.73 11.78 10.48
C ILE A 300 9.41 11.11 10.93
N LEU A 301 9.47 9.84 11.32
CA LEU A 301 8.27 9.11 11.77
C LEU A 301 7.68 9.74 13.04
N LYS A 302 8.50 10.12 14.01
CA LYS A 302 8.05 10.82 15.24
C LYS A 302 7.43 12.18 14.93
N ALA A 303 7.99 12.92 13.99
CA ALA A 303 7.43 14.21 13.56
C ALA A 303 6.06 14.02 12.89
N GLY A 304 5.94 13.01 12.02
CA GLY A 304 4.66 12.62 11.43
C GLY A 304 3.65 12.17 12.48
N ALA A 305 4.07 11.34 13.44
CA ALA A 305 3.22 10.87 14.53
C ALA A 305 2.68 12.01 15.40
N ARG A 306 3.49 13.03 15.72
CA ARG A 306 3.02 14.22 16.46
C ARG A 306 1.88 14.91 15.71
N ARG A 307 2.05 15.18 14.41
CA ARG A 307 1.01 15.80 13.57
C ARG A 307 -0.24 14.92 13.48
N ALA A 308 -0.07 13.61 13.28
CA ALA A 308 -1.17 12.66 13.23
C ALA A 308 -1.94 12.60 14.56
N ARG A 309 -1.24 12.60 15.70
CA ARG A 309 -1.87 12.58 17.04
C ARG A 309 -2.62 13.87 17.36
N GLU A 310 -2.20 15.01 16.89
CA GLU A 310 -2.95 16.27 17.05
C GLU A 310 -4.35 16.14 16.44
N GLU A 311 -4.45 15.63 15.21
CA GLU A 311 -5.73 15.38 14.53
C GLU A 311 -6.53 14.27 15.20
N ALA A 312 -5.87 13.16 15.55
CA ALA A 312 -6.51 12.04 16.22
C ALA A 312 -7.13 12.46 17.56
N ARG A 313 -6.42 13.21 18.38
CA ARG A 313 -6.90 13.73 19.65
C ARG A 313 -8.07 14.71 19.49
N ALA A 314 -8.00 15.58 18.45
CA ALA A 314 -9.11 16.48 18.14
C ALA A 314 -10.40 15.70 17.82
N THR A 315 -10.27 14.63 17.01
CA THR A 315 -11.39 13.75 16.67
C THR A 315 -11.89 12.96 17.87
N ILE A 316 -10.99 12.37 18.67
CA ILE A 316 -11.38 11.61 19.88
C ILE A 316 -12.11 12.48 20.88
N ARG A 317 -11.72 13.74 21.08
CA ARG A 317 -12.47 14.66 21.96
C ARG A 317 -13.93 14.86 21.46
N LEU A 318 -14.13 15.02 20.16
CA LEU A 318 -15.48 15.12 19.58
C LEU A 318 -16.29 13.83 19.83
N VAL A 319 -15.67 12.68 19.58
CA VAL A 319 -16.28 11.37 19.78
C VAL A 319 -16.65 11.14 21.25
N ARG A 320 -15.73 11.41 22.18
CA ARG A 320 -15.96 11.27 23.62
C ARG A 320 -17.15 12.11 24.09
N ARG A 321 -17.23 13.37 23.69
CA ARG A 321 -18.40 14.24 24.01
C ARG A 321 -19.68 13.66 23.45
N ALA A 322 -19.68 13.19 22.20
CA ALA A 322 -20.86 12.63 21.56
C ALA A 322 -21.40 11.39 22.28
N VAL A 323 -20.50 10.50 22.76
CA VAL A 323 -20.88 9.29 23.49
C VAL A 323 -21.06 9.51 25.02
N GLY A 324 -20.91 10.75 25.52
CA GLY A 324 -21.10 11.10 26.93
C GLY A 324 -19.90 10.82 27.83
N MET A 325 -18.70 10.70 27.25
CA MET A 325 -17.44 10.54 28.02
C MET A 325 -16.76 11.90 28.25
N LYS A 326 -15.89 11.99 29.28
CA LYS A 326 -15.04 13.19 29.48
C LYS A 326 -14.04 13.35 28.32
N ASP A 327 -13.73 14.59 27.96
CA ASP A 327 -12.85 14.94 26.83
C ASP A 327 -11.45 14.34 26.93
N GLU A 328 -10.87 14.34 28.14
CA GLU A 328 -9.55 13.73 28.44
C GLU A 328 -9.66 12.91 29.72
N PRO A 329 -8.92 11.80 29.82
CA PRO A 329 -8.75 11.12 31.11
C PRO A 329 -8.12 12.12 32.07
N THR A 330 -8.76 12.36 33.20
CA THR A 330 -8.14 13.09 34.31
C THR A 330 -7.03 12.18 34.87
N LEU A 331 -5.76 12.51 34.59
CA LEU A 331 -4.62 11.88 35.24
C LEU A 331 -4.47 12.38 36.65
#